data_8144e3155c1b2261dddb23c1d3f7123d
#
_entry.id   8144e3155c1b2261dddb23c1d3f7123d
#
_cell.length_a   1.000
_cell.length_b   1.000
_cell.length_c   1.000
_cell.angle_alpha   90.00
_cell.angle_beta   90.00
_cell.angle_gamma   90.00
#
_symmetry.space_group_name_H-M   'P 1'
#
loop_
_entity.id
_entity.type
_entity.pdbx_description
1 polymer ?
#
loop_
_entity_poly.entity_id
_entity_poly.type
_entity_poly.pdbx_seq_one_letter_code
_entity_poly.pdbx_strand_id
1 'polypeptide(L)'
;TPGTMTDPGMIPENRNTYLAAAYQTDVGAGLAYIDVSTGHFRATEFPVEDYGEQLINELNRISPAELLVPDSNNDLLDSSNIHRTKIPQWVFEPETSHRILLDETKVNTLASFGIEKHPLAVAAAAAIVYYLSQTQATTLQLINGLSTYDTNEFMRLDPATRINLELTNTLRSGNKNATLLGIIDCTVTPMGGRLLHQYVQQPLINRITINQRLDGVAVFYENNLLRSQLRKSLKSL
;
A
#
# COMPACT_ATOMS: atom_id res chain seq x y z
N THR A 1 13.02 5.14 12.05
CA THR A 1 12.05 4.09 12.42
C THR A 1 11.88 3.08 11.28
N PRO A 2 11.38 1.85 11.53
CA PRO A 2 11.30 0.81 10.49
C PRO A 2 10.52 1.22 9.24
N GLY A 3 9.44 1.97 9.39
CA GLY A 3 8.56 2.41 8.30
C GLY A 3 9.05 3.64 7.52
N THR A 4 10.09 4.32 8.01
CA THR A 4 10.63 5.55 7.39
C THR A 4 12.09 5.40 6.95
N MET A 5 12.60 4.18 6.84
CA MET A 5 13.96 3.95 6.32
C MET A 5 14.01 4.26 4.84
N THR A 6 14.83 5.24 4.48
CA THR A 6 15.09 5.66 3.09
C THR A 6 16.50 5.31 2.62
N ASP A 7 17.31 4.68 3.48
CA ASP A 7 18.69 4.34 3.14
C ASP A 7 18.73 3.20 2.11
N PRO A 8 19.25 3.43 0.89
CA PRO A 8 19.23 2.43 -0.20
C PRO A 8 19.92 1.11 0.15
N GLY A 9 20.87 1.13 1.11
CA GLY A 9 21.57 -0.07 1.57
C GLY A 9 20.77 -0.98 2.51
N MET A 10 19.67 -0.52 3.07
CA MET A 10 18.86 -1.24 4.06
C MET A 10 17.51 -1.73 3.52
N ILE A 11 17.09 -1.25 2.35
CA ILE A 11 15.82 -1.62 1.72
C ILE A 11 16.09 -2.62 0.59
N PRO A 12 15.46 -3.80 0.56
CA PRO A 12 15.54 -4.67 -0.59
C PRO A 12 14.98 -3.95 -1.83
N GLU A 13 15.77 -3.78 -2.87
CA GLU A 13 15.42 -3.01 -4.08
C GLU A 13 14.07 -3.41 -4.72
N ASN A 14 13.68 -4.67 -4.56
CA ASN A 14 12.48 -5.25 -5.16
C ASN A 14 11.29 -5.39 -4.19
N ARG A 15 11.32 -4.75 -3.02
CA ARG A 15 10.21 -4.75 -2.06
C ARG A 15 9.85 -3.34 -1.64
N ASN A 16 8.56 -3.07 -1.57
CA ASN A 16 8.05 -1.86 -0.94
C ASN A 16 8.20 -1.98 0.58
N THR A 17 8.58 -0.88 1.23
CA THR A 17 8.54 -0.76 2.68
C THR A 17 7.43 0.22 3.02
N TYR A 18 6.34 -0.31 3.55
CA TYR A 18 5.16 0.48 3.83
C TYR A 18 5.15 0.99 5.27
N LEU A 19 4.85 2.28 5.42
CA LEU A 19 4.33 2.88 6.64
C LEU A 19 2.81 2.91 6.51
N ALA A 20 2.09 2.36 7.47
CA ALA A 20 0.63 2.35 7.46
C ALA A 20 0.06 3.08 8.69
N ALA A 21 -1.18 3.53 8.60
CA ALA A 21 -1.96 4.02 9.72
C ALA A 21 -3.36 3.43 9.67
N ALA A 22 -3.88 3.04 10.84
CA ALA A 22 -5.22 2.52 10.99
C ALA A 22 -5.99 3.31 12.05
N TYR A 23 -7.23 3.65 11.74
CA TYR A 23 -8.15 4.33 12.65
C TYR A 23 -9.48 3.60 12.69
N GLN A 24 -9.93 3.24 13.87
CA GLN A 24 -11.14 2.47 14.10
C GLN A 24 -12.12 3.25 14.95
N THR A 25 -13.40 3.15 14.61
CA THR A 25 -14.53 3.72 15.35
C THR A 25 -15.67 2.71 15.38
N ASP A 26 -16.75 3.06 16.03
CA ASP A 26 -18.00 2.30 16.03
C ASP A 26 -18.73 2.27 14.67
N VAL A 27 -18.36 3.16 13.75
CA VAL A 27 -18.99 3.26 12.42
C VAL A 27 -18.13 2.66 11.29
N GLY A 28 -16.94 2.15 11.60
CA GLY A 28 -16.06 1.54 10.61
C GLY A 28 -14.58 1.72 10.89
N ALA A 29 -13.75 1.50 9.88
CA ALA A 29 -12.30 1.72 9.97
C ALA A 29 -11.73 2.39 8.73
N GLY A 30 -10.74 3.26 8.94
CA GLY A 30 -9.90 3.82 7.89
C GLY A 30 -8.51 3.19 7.91
N LEU A 31 -7.95 2.97 6.74
CA LEU A 31 -6.59 2.48 6.54
C LEU A 31 -5.90 3.34 5.49
N ALA A 32 -4.70 3.78 5.78
CA ALA A 32 -3.83 4.42 4.82
C ALA A 32 -2.44 3.78 4.86
N TYR A 33 -1.73 3.80 3.75
CA TYR A 33 -0.34 3.37 3.68
C TYR A 33 0.44 4.12 2.61
N ILE A 34 1.72 4.32 2.88
CA ILE A 34 2.65 4.96 1.96
C ILE A 34 3.92 4.14 1.83
N ASP A 35 4.41 4.05 0.61
CA ASP A 35 5.81 3.70 0.36
C ASP A 35 6.61 5.01 0.30
N VAL A 36 7.37 5.27 1.36
CA VAL A 36 8.14 6.51 1.53
C VAL A 36 9.19 6.69 0.42
N SER A 37 9.68 5.59 -0.16
CA SER A 37 10.71 5.62 -1.21
C SER A 37 10.17 6.03 -2.58
N THR A 38 8.88 5.78 -2.84
CA THR A 38 8.25 6.04 -4.14
C THR A 38 7.19 7.14 -4.09
N GLY A 39 6.75 7.52 -2.90
CA GLY A 39 5.61 8.44 -2.71
C GLY A 39 4.25 7.80 -3.02
N HIS A 40 4.18 6.49 -3.24
CA HIS A 40 2.92 5.78 -3.50
C HIS A 40 2.07 5.73 -2.23
N PHE A 41 1.07 6.60 -2.17
CA PHE A 41 0.22 6.82 -1.00
C PHE A 41 -1.23 6.44 -1.31
N ARG A 42 -1.78 5.48 -0.58
CA ARG A 42 -3.12 4.96 -0.79
C ARG A 42 -3.90 4.96 0.51
N ALA A 43 -5.22 5.19 0.40
CA ALA A 43 -6.12 5.13 1.52
C ALA A 43 -7.44 4.45 1.16
N THR A 44 -8.07 3.81 2.12
CA THR A 44 -9.37 3.15 1.97
C THR A 44 -10.16 3.24 3.28
N GLU A 45 -11.46 3.05 3.18
CA GLU A 45 -12.38 3.02 4.31
C GLU A 45 -13.20 1.74 4.26
N PHE A 46 -13.40 1.12 5.40
CA PHE A 46 -14.21 -0.06 5.59
C PHE A 46 -15.48 0.30 6.35
N PRO A 47 -16.67 -0.05 5.82
CA PRO A 47 -17.93 0.16 6.53
C PRO A 47 -18.02 -0.72 7.78
N VAL A 48 -18.98 -0.42 8.66
CA VAL A 48 -19.14 -1.08 9.95
C VAL A 48 -19.30 -2.61 9.88
N GLU A 49 -19.84 -3.11 8.77
CA GLU A 49 -20.07 -4.53 8.56
C GLU A 49 -18.73 -5.22 8.23
N ASP A 50 -18.26 -6.06 9.16
CA ASP A 50 -17.04 -6.88 9.02
C ASP A 50 -15.71 -6.10 8.83
N TYR A 51 -15.65 -4.80 9.22
CA TYR A 51 -14.44 -3.99 9.05
C TYR A 51 -13.22 -4.59 9.75
N GLY A 52 -13.42 -5.27 10.86
CA GLY A 52 -12.32 -5.87 11.63
C GLY A 52 -11.58 -6.94 10.82
N GLU A 53 -12.31 -7.85 10.18
CA GLU A 53 -11.73 -8.87 9.32
C GLU A 53 -11.10 -8.26 8.06
N GLN A 54 -11.79 -7.31 7.43
CA GLN A 54 -11.30 -6.64 6.22
C GLN A 54 -10.00 -5.86 6.49
N LEU A 55 -9.93 -5.13 7.62
CA LEU A 55 -8.75 -4.38 8.04
C LEU A 55 -7.55 -5.32 8.30
N ILE A 56 -7.77 -6.43 9.03
CA ILE A 56 -6.72 -7.42 9.31
C ILE A 56 -6.22 -8.05 8.01
N ASN A 57 -7.12 -8.44 7.11
CA ASN A 57 -6.76 -9.03 5.82
C ASN A 57 -5.94 -8.05 4.97
N GLU A 58 -6.30 -6.78 4.98
CA GLU A 58 -5.60 -5.75 4.24
C GLU A 58 -4.23 -5.41 4.86
N LEU A 59 -4.12 -5.34 6.19
CA LEU A 59 -2.85 -5.18 6.89
C LEU A 59 -1.90 -6.36 6.63
N ASN A 60 -2.41 -7.58 6.62
CA ASN A 60 -1.61 -8.77 6.27
C ASN A 60 -1.13 -8.72 4.80
N ARG A 61 -1.96 -8.19 3.89
CA ARG A 61 -1.60 -7.99 2.49
C ARG A 61 -0.49 -6.96 2.32
N ILE A 62 -0.66 -5.79 2.95
CA ILE A 62 0.30 -4.68 2.88
C ILE A 62 1.60 -5.07 3.59
N SER A 63 1.48 -5.80 4.70
CA SER A 63 2.60 -6.20 5.56
C SER A 63 3.51 -5.01 5.89
N PRO A 64 2.94 -3.95 6.53
CA PRO A 64 3.69 -2.73 6.78
C PRO A 64 4.84 -2.98 7.77
N ALA A 65 5.94 -2.27 7.58
CA ALA A 65 7.07 -2.30 8.50
C ALA A 65 6.74 -1.59 9.82
N GLU A 66 5.81 -0.63 9.76
CA GLU A 66 5.36 0.15 10.91
C GLU A 66 3.88 0.54 10.74
N LEU A 67 3.11 0.43 11.82
CA LEU A 67 1.69 0.76 11.87
C LEU A 67 1.45 1.87 12.90
N LEU A 68 0.94 3.00 12.43
CA LEU A 68 0.51 4.11 13.27
C LEU A 68 -0.90 3.86 13.77
N VAL A 69 -1.11 4.01 15.08
CA VAL A 69 -2.41 3.80 15.72
C VAL A 69 -2.66 4.92 16.72
N PRO A 70 -3.91 5.24 17.06
CA PRO A 70 -4.21 6.17 18.14
C PRO A 70 -3.58 5.73 19.47
N ASP A 71 -3.23 6.68 20.33
CA ASP A 71 -2.74 6.41 21.68
C ASP A 71 -3.82 5.87 22.64
N SER A 72 -5.11 6.04 22.29
CA SER A 72 -6.23 5.34 22.93
C SER A 72 -6.18 3.84 22.62
N ASN A 73 -6.50 3.01 23.63
CA ASN A 73 -6.48 1.54 23.50
C ASN A 73 -7.36 1.04 22.33
N ASN A 74 -6.76 0.25 21.46
CA ASN A 74 -7.42 -0.38 20.33
C ASN A 74 -7.07 -1.88 20.31
N ASP A 75 -7.88 -2.71 20.96
CA ASP A 75 -7.61 -4.13 21.22
C ASP A 75 -7.61 -5.02 19.95
N LEU A 76 -8.30 -4.60 18.89
CA LEU A 76 -8.47 -5.41 17.66
C LEU A 76 -7.14 -5.69 16.93
N LEU A 77 -6.16 -4.82 17.06
CA LEU A 77 -4.87 -4.95 16.38
C LEU A 77 -3.78 -5.58 17.27
N ASP A 78 -4.10 -5.90 18.52
CA ASP A 78 -3.12 -6.42 19.50
C ASP A 78 -2.55 -7.79 19.15
N SER A 79 -3.22 -8.56 18.32
CA SER A 79 -2.76 -9.88 17.86
C SER A 79 -1.76 -9.83 16.69
N SER A 80 -1.49 -8.65 16.11
CA SER A 80 -0.58 -8.52 14.98
C SER A 80 0.87 -8.32 15.44
N ASN A 81 1.83 -9.04 14.84
CA ASN A 81 3.29 -8.87 15.07
C ASN A 81 3.87 -7.62 14.39
N ILE A 82 3.05 -6.64 14.01
CA ILE A 82 3.48 -5.42 13.34
C ILE A 82 4.00 -4.43 14.40
N HIS A 83 5.15 -3.81 14.13
CA HIS A 83 5.65 -2.72 14.98
C HIS A 83 4.65 -1.56 14.99
N ARG A 84 4.18 -1.16 16.17
CA ARG A 84 3.17 -0.11 16.34
C ARG A 84 3.76 1.15 16.96
N THR A 85 3.41 2.29 16.38
CA THR A 85 3.75 3.62 16.90
C THR A 85 2.47 4.37 17.24
N LYS A 86 2.39 4.85 18.47
CA LYS A 86 1.23 5.59 18.98
C LYS A 86 1.27 7.03 18.51
N ILE A 87 0.16 7.49 17.96
CA ILE A 87 -0.07 8.87 17.51
C ILE A 87 -1.16 9.49 18.40
N PRO A 88 -1.03 10.76 18.82
CA PRO A 88 -2.03 11.42 19.63
C PRO A 88 -3.43 11.35 19.01
N GLN A 89 -4.44 11.02 19.83
CA GLN A 89 -5.83 10.82 19.39
C GLN A 89 -6.38 12.01 18.59
N TRP A 90 -6.02 13.24 18.95
CA TRP A 90 -6.52 14.46 18.29
C TRP A 90 -6.14 14.57 16.81
N VAL A 91 -5.09 13.86 16.36
CA VAL A 91 -4.69 13.82 14.94
C VAL A 91 -5.75 13.14 14.08
N PHE A 92 -6.49 12.20 14.67
CA PHE A 92 -7.53 11.44 13.98
C PHE A 92 -8.90 12.11 13.99
N GLU A 93 -9.06 13.22 14.73
CA GLU A 93 -10.32 13.96 14.76
C GLU A 93 -10.66 14.56 13.38
N PRO A 94 -11.92 14.52 12.93
CA PRO A 94 -12.31 14.87 11.56
C PRO A 94 -11.83 16.24 11.10
N GLU A 95 -12.02 17.27 11.91
CA GLU A 95 -11.61 18.64 11.55
C GLU A 95 -10.08 18.79 11.51
N THR A 96 -9.40 18.16 12.45
CA THR A 96 -7.93 18.23 12.55
C THR A 96 -7.26 17.44 11.43
N SER A 97 -7.72 16.23 11.18
CA SER A 97 -7.18 15.38 10.11
C SER A 97 -7.36 15.99 8.74
N HIS A 98 -8.52 16.58 8.48
CA HIS A 98 -8.80 17.30 7.24
C HIS A 98 -7.84 18.48 7.05
N ARG A 99 -7.64 19.30 8.10
CA ARG A 99 -6.73 20.45 8.08
C ARG A 99 -5.27 20.02 7.86
N ILE A 100 -4.80 18.99 8.58
CA ILE A 100 -3.43 18.46 8.41
C ILE A 100 -3.18 18.08 6.95
N LEU A 101 -4.11 17.37 6.31
CA LEU A 101 -3.93 16.98 4.91
C LEU A 101 -3.90 18.20 3.98
N LEU A 102 -4.80 19.18 4.14
CA LEU A 102 -4.80 20.38 3.29
C LEU A 102 -3.50 21.19 3.43
N ASP A 103 -3.06 21.41 4.67
CA ASP A 103 -1.89 22.25 4.99
C ASP A 103 -0.60 21.62 4.43
N GLU A 104 -0.42 20.32 4.60
CA GLU A 104 0.82 19.63 4.22
C GLU A 104 0.86 19.27 2.73
N THR A 105 -0.28 18.92 2.10
CA THR A 105 -0.35 18.65 0.66
C THR A 105 -0.51 19.91 -0.20
N LYS A 106 -0.75 21.07 0.45
CA LYS A 106 -0.91 22.37 -0.22
C LYS A 106 -2.00 22.39 -1.28
N VAL A 107 -3.06 21.61 -1.09
CA VAL A 107 -4.23 21.59 -1.96
C VAL A 107 -5.38 22.35 -1.31
N ASN A 108 -6.29 22.88 -2.13
CA ASN A 108 -7.46 23.60 -1.66
C ASN A 108 -8.62 22.69 -1.27
N THR A 109 -8.61 21.43 -1.73
CA THR A 109 -9.67 20.45 -1.46
C THR A 109 -9.13 19.03 -1.59
N LEU A 110 -9.65 18.12 -0.74
CA LEU A 110 -9.30 16.69 -0.78
C LEU A 110 -10.03 15.93 -1.90
N ALA A 111 -10.96 16.58 -2.62
CA ALA A 111 -11.67 15.99 -3.75
C ALA A 111 -10.72 15.55 -4.88
N SER A 112 -9.59 16.25 -5.06
CA SER A 112 -8.54 15.88 -6.04
C SER A 112 -7.92 14.50 -5.78
N PHE A 113 -7.95 14.04 -4.54
CA PHE A 113 -7.45 12.73 -4.11
C PHE A 113 -8.55 11.65 -4.07
N GLY A 114 -9.83 12.05 -4.28
CA GLY A 114 -10.97 11.15 -4.16
C GLY A 114 -11.33 10.73 -2.72
N ILE A 115 -10.66 11.31 -1.70
CA ILE A 115 -10.74 10.88 -0.30
C ILE A 115 -11.79 11.66 0.51
N GLU A 116 -12.31 12.76 -0.01
CA GLU A 116 -13.15 13.71 0.74
C GLU A 116 -14.41 13.09 1.36
N LYS A 117 -14.95 12.04 0.72
CA LYS A 117 -16.14 11.31 1.19
C LYS A 117 -15.83 10.15 2.16
N HIS A 118 -14.58 9.99 2.54
CA HIS A 118 -14.09 8.88 3.35
C HIS A 118 -13.40 9.40 4.62
N PRO A 119 -14.15 9.86 5.64
CA PRO A 119 -13.60 10.56 6.80
C PRO A 119 -12.62 9.71 7.61
N LEU A 120 -12.84 8.41 7.72
CA LEU A 120 -11.92 7.53 8.45
C LEU A 120 -10.62 7.28 7.66
N ALA A 121 -10.70 7.21 6.33
CA ALA A 121 -9.52 7.17 5.48
C ALA A 121 -8.73 8.48 5.51
N VAL A 122 -9.42 9.64 5.60
CA VAL A 122 -8.80 10.96 5.81
C VAL A 122 -8.04 10.97 7.15
N ALA A 123 -8.65 10.48 8.22
CA ALA A 123 -8.02 10.41 9.54
C ALA A 123 -6.74 9.53 9.52
N ALA A 124 -6.80 8.36 8.90
CA ALA A 124 -5.65 7.47 8.76
C ALA A 124 -4.53 8.11 7.89
N ALA A 125 -4.88 8.75 6.77
CA ALA A 125 -3.92 9.44 5.92
C ALA A 125 -3.26 10.62 6.64
N ALA A 126 -4.02 11.40 7.40
CA ALA A 126 -3.50 12.52 8.21
C ALA A 126 -2.49 12.07 9.26
N ALA A 127 -2.70 10.92 9.90
CA ALA A 127 -1.76 10.36 10.86
C ALA A 127 -0.39 10.05 10.21
N ILE A 128 -0.37 9.53 8.99
CA ILE A 128 0.88 9.32 8.24
C ILE A 128 1.56 10.66 7.95
N VAL A 129 0.82 11.63 7.43
CA VAL A 129 1.36 12.95 7.08
C VAL A 129 1.90 13.65 8.32
N TYR A 130 1.16 13.65 9.42
CA TYR A 130 1.61 14.18 10.71
C TYR A 130 2.91 13.51 11.18
N TYR A 131 2.98 12.19 11.14
CA TYR A 131 4.16 11.45 11.57
C TYR A 131 5.38 11.75 10.71
N LEU A 132 5.21 11.82 9.39
CA LEU A 132 6.28 12.18 8.47
C LEU A 132 6.75 13.63 8.65
N SER A 133 5.84 14.57 8.95
CA SER A 133 6.21 15.96 9.23
C SER A 133 7.11 16.10 10.45
N GLN A 134 6.89 15.25 11.46
CA GLN A 134 7.70 15.24 12.68
C GLN A 134 9.05 14.50 12.53
N THR A 135 9.14 13.56 11.58
CA THR A 135 10.31 12.68 11.46
C THR A 135 11.13 12.94 10.20
N GLN A 136 10.51 13.31 9.10
CA GLN A 136 11.16 13.47 7.79
C GLN A 136 10.49 14.54 6.92
N ALA A 137 10.66 15.79 7.25
CA ALA A 137 10.05 16.93 6.54
C ALA A 137 10.33 16.98 5.02
N THR A 138 11.44 16.43 4.56
CA THR A 138 11.80 16.36 3.12
C THR A 138 10.94 15.37 2.34
N THR A 139 10.39 14.37 2.99
CA THR A 139 9.58 13.33 2.35
C THR A 139 8.16 13.82 2.03
N LEU A 140 7.69 14.87 2.70
CA LEU A 140 6.37 15.47 2.44
C LEU A 140 6.22 16.00 1.01
N GLN A 141 7.31 16.38 0.35
CA GLN A 141 7.29 16.81 -1.05
C GLN A 141 6.91 15.67 -2.03
N LEU A 142 7.01 14.41 -1.60
CA LEU A 142 6.67 13.23 -2.39
C LEU A 142 5.20 12.81 -2.24
N ILE A 143 4.42 13.41 -1.33
CA ILE A 143 3.02 13.02 -1.02
C ILE A 143 2.01 13.49 -2.09
N ASN A 144 2.42 13.83 -3.28
CA ASN A 144 1.51 14.21 -4.37
C ASN A 144 0.68 13.05 -4.95
N GLY A 145 0.87 11.83 -4.45
CA GLY A 145 0.26 10.61 -4.96
C GLY A 145 -0.86 10.01 -4.11
N LEU A 146 -1.43 10.75 -3.14
CA LEU A 146 -2.56 10.23 -2.36
C LEU A 146 -3.75 9.92 -3.27
N SER A 147 -4.27 8.71 -3.16
CA SER A 147 -5.47 8.27 -3.89
C SER A 147 -6.24 7.22 -3.09
N THR A 148 -7.55 7.18 -3.30
CA THR A 148 -8.39 6.13 -2.74
C THR A 148 -8.30 4.86 -3.59
N TYR A 149 -8.61 3.74 -2.97
CA TYR A 149 -8.84 2.47 -3.65
C TYR A 149 -9.98 1.71 -2.97
N ASP A 150 -10.70 0.94 -3.78
CA ASP A 150 -11.74 0.03 -3.29
C ASP A 150 -11.15 -1.37 -3.19
N THR A 151 -11.20 -1.95 -2.00
CA THR A 151 -10.74 -3.33 -1.79
C THR A 151 -11.60 -4.35 -2.54
N ASN A 152 -12.84 -3.99 -2.93
CA ASN A 152 -13.72 -4.83 -3.72
C ASN A 152 -13.31 -4.95 -5.21
N GLU A 153 -12.38 -4.14 -5.69
CA GLU A 153 -11.80 -4.30 -7.03
C GLU A 153 -10.88 -5.52 -7.14
N PHE A 154 -10.45 -6.06 -6.01
CA PHE A 154 -9.49 -7.16 -5.92
C PHE A 154 -10.10 -8.41 -5.33
N MET A 155 -9.59 -9.56 -5.76
CA MET A 155 -9.95 -10.84 -5.18
C MET A 155 -9.53 -10.89 -3.71
N ARG A 156 -10.49 -11.14 -2.82
CA ARG A 156 -10.22 -11.31 -1.39
C ARG A 156 -9.49 -12.64 -1.17
N LEU A 157 -8.27 -12.55 -0.71
CA LEU A 157 -7.45 -13.69 -0.33
C LEU A 157 -7.14 -13.57 1.16
N ASP A 158 -7.64 -14.49 1.96
CA ASP A 158 -7.29 -14.55 3.38
C ASP A 158 -5.82 -14.94 3.58
N PRO A 159 -5.23 -14.71 4.77
CA PRO A 159 -3.82 -14.99 5.03
C PRO A 159 -3.42 -16.45 4.78
N ALA A 160 -4.28 -17.42 5.16
CA ALA A 160 -4.02 -18.83 4.96
C ALA A 160 -3.99 -19.21 3.47
N THR A 161 -4.96 -18.69 2.70
CA THR A 161 -5.00 -18.86 1.25
C THR A 161 -3.75 -18.26 0.57
N ARG A 162 -3.30 -17.07 0.97
CA ARG A 162 -2.07 -16.45 0.42
C ARG A 162 -0.83 -17.31 0.66
N ILE A 163 -0.72 -17.85 1.87
CA ILE A 163 0.40 -18.73 2.25
C ILE A 163 0.34 -20.03 1.47
N ASN A 164 -0.84 -20.67 1.40
CA ASN A 164 -1.02 -21.96 0.73
C ASN A 164 -0.81 -21.88 -0.79
N LEU A 165 -1.15 -20.77 -1.42
CA LEU A 165 -0.91 -20.55 -2.86
C LEU A 165 0.55 -20.24 -3.19
N GLU A 166 1.41 -20.06 -2.18
CA GLU A 166 2.83 -19.74 -2.36
C GLU A 166 3.08 -18.63 -3.40
N LEU A 167 2.27 -17.56 -3.34
CA LEU A 167 2.31 -16.49 -4.34
C LEU A 167 3.66 -15.76 -4.35
N THR A 168 4.19 -15.43 -3.18
CA THR A 168 5.38 -14.60 -3.01
C THR A 168 6.46 -15.23 -2.12
N ASN A 169 6.10 -16.17 -1.26
CA ASN A 169 7.00 -16.89 -0.36
C ASN A 169 6.56 -18.36 -0.29
N THR A 170 7.53 -19.28 -0.20
CA THR A 170 7.23 -20.70 0.00
C THR A 170 6.93 -21.03 1.46
N LEU A 171 6.07 -22.03 1.70
CA LEU A 171 5.65 -22.48 3.03
C LEU A 171 6.84 -22.95 3.91
N ARG A 172 7.79 -23.67 3.34
CA ARG A 172 8.83 -24.37 4.11
C ARG A 172 10.14 -23.61 4.26
N SER A 173 10.54 -22.82 3.28
CA SER A 173 11.89 -22.24 3.22
C SER A 173 11.90 -20.72 3.13
N GLY A 174 10.75 -20.08 2.93
CA GLY A 174 10.69 -18.66 2.58
C GLY A 174 11.40 -18.32 1.26
N ASN A 175 11.79 -19.33 0.48
CA ASN A 175 12.50 -19.15 -0.78
C ASN A 175 11.54 -18.59 -1.84
N LYS A 176 11.94 -17.52 -2.49
CA LYS A 176 11.14 -16.84 -3.52
C LYS A 176 11.14 -17.56 -4.88
N ASN A 177 12.20 -18.31 -5.19
CA ASN A 177 12.42 -18.87 -6.53
C ASN A 177 11.39 -19.95 -6.92
N ALA A 178 10.76 -20.62 -5.94
CA ALA A 178 9.75 -21.65 -6.17
C ALA A 178 8.31 -21.12 -6.05
N THR A 179 8.13 -19.79 -5.97
CA THR A 179 6.81 -19.15 -5.89
C THR A 179 6.30 -18.75 -7.26
N LEU A 180 4.98 -18.45 -7.37
CA LEU A 180 4.43 -17.89 -8.61
C LEU A 180 5.21 -16.65 -9.05
N LEU A 181 5.42 -15.70 -8.13
CA LEU A 181 6.20 -14.49 -8.42
C LEU A 181 7.60 -14.82 -8.92
N GLY A 182 8.32 -15.74 -8.25
CA GLY A 182 9.68 -16.11 -8.62
C GLY A 182 9.80 -16.71 -10.01
N ILE A 183 8.75 -17.42 -10.49
CA ILE A 183 8.72 -18.02 -11.82
C ILE A 183 8.45 -16.98 -12.91
N ILE A 184 7.54 -16.02 -12.66
CA ILE A 184 7.12 -15.04 -13.67
C ILE A 184 7.93 -13.75 -13.64
N ASP A 185 8.73 -13.50 -12.60
CA ASP A 185 9.52 -12.26 -12.49
C ASP A 185 10.73 -12.28 -13.44
N CYS A 186 10.50 -11.72 -14.60
CA CYS A 186 11.51 -11.40 -15.59
C CYS A 186 11.70 -9.89 -15.74
N THR A 187 11.36 -9.10 -14.73
CA THR A 187 11.50 -7.64 -14.77
C THR A 187 12.96 -7.22 -14.84
N VAL A 188 13.21 -6.03 -15.39
CA VAL A 188 14.57 -5.49 -15.57
C VAL A 188 14.80 -4.21 -14.77
N THR A 189 13.76 -3.74 -14.05
CA THR A 189 13.84 -2.56 -13.21
C THR A 189 13.24 -2.84 -11.83
N PRO A 190 13.71 -2.20 -10.76
CA PRO A 190 13.10 -2.30 -9.43
C PRO A 190 11.61 -1.92 -9.42
N MET A 191 11.23 -0.87 -10.17
CA MET A 191 9.83 -0.43 -10.30
C MET A 191 8.94 -1.52 -10.92
N GLY A 192 9.43 -2.18 -11.98
CA GLY A 192 8.72 -3.28 -12.62
C GLY A 192 8.53 -4.47 -11.68
N GLY A 193 9.56 -4.83 -10.91
CA GLY A 193 9.49 -5.89 -9.91
C GLY A 193 8.46 -5.58 -8.80
N ARG A 194 8.43 -4.34 -8.30
CA ARG A 194 7.44 -3.89 -7.31
C ARG A 194 6.02 -3.96 -7.86
N LEU A 195 5.80 -3.49 -9.09
CA LEU A 195 4.49 -3.53 -9.73
C LEU A 195 4.01 -4.98 -9.97
N LEU A 196 4.90 -5.86 -10.42
CA LEU A 196 4.58 -7.27 -10.61
C LEU A 196 4.22 -7.95 -9.28
N HIS A 197 4.99 -7.67 -8.23
CA HIS A 197 4.69 -8.14 -6.88
C HIS A 197 3.29 -7.69 -6.41
N GLN A 198 2.95 -6.41 -6.64
CA GLN A 198 1.61 -5.89 -6.34
C GLN A 198 0.53 -6.63 -7.14
N TYR A 199 0.72 -6.87 -8.44
CA TYR A 199 -0.25 -7.57 -9.28
C TYR A 199 -0.51 -9.00 -8.81
N VAL A 200 0.52 -9.70 -8.37
CA VAL A 200 0.39 -11.07 -7.83
C VAL A 200 -0.36 -11.08 -6.50
N GLN A 201 -0.13 -10.07 -5.66
CA GLN A 201 -0.81 -9.96 -4.36
C GLN A 201 -2.23 -9.41 -4.44
N GLN A 202 -2.58 -8.70 -5.51
CA GLN A 202 -3.88 -8.08 -5.73
C GLN A 202 -4.47 -8.50 -7.09
N PRO A 203 -4.93 -9.76 -7.23
CA PRO A 203 -5.60 -10.19 -8.45
C PRO A 203 -6.88 -9.38 -8.66
N LEU A 204 -7.06 -8.86 -9.87
CA LEU A 204 -8.26 -8.12 -10.24
C LEU A 204 -9.46 -9.05 -10.39
N ILE A 205 -10.66 -8.52 -10.09
CA ILE A 205 -11.94 -9.21 -10.34
C ILE A 205 -12.59 -8.67 -11.62
N ASN A 206 -12.41 -7.38 -11.91
CA ASN A 206 -13.06 -6.74 -13.03
C ASN A 206 -12.52 -7.26 -14.37
N ARG A 207 -13.39 -7.94 -15.12
CA ARG A 207 -13.06 -8.55 -16.42
C ARG A 207 -12.53 -7.55 -17.44
N ILE A 208 -13.05 -6.33 -17.45
CA ILE A 208 -12.63 -5.30 -18.42
C ILE A 208 -11.17 -4.92 -18.15
N THR A 209 -10.84 -4.64 -16.90
CA THR A 209 -9.47 -4.27 -16.49
C THR A 209 -8.49 -5.43 -16.68
N ILE A 210 -8.94 -6.67 -16.44
CA ILE A 210 -8.14 -7.89 -16.72
C ILE A 210 -7.80 -7.95 -18.21
N ASN A 211 -8.80 -7.82 -19.08
CA ASN A 211 -8.61 -7.87 -20.53
C ASN A 211 -7.68 -6.74 -21.01
N GLN A 212 -7.82 -5.53 -20.50
CA GLN A 212 -6.90 -4.42 -20.84
C GLN A 212 -5.43 -4.75 -20.50
N ARG A 213 -5.19 -5.41 -19.36
CA ARG A 213 -3.83 -5.87 -19.02
C ARG A 213 -3.34 -6.97 -19.98
N LEU A 214 -4.22 -7.92 -20.32
CA LEU A 214 -3.89 -8.98 -21.27
C LEU A 214 -3.61 -8.46 -22.68
N ASP A 215 -4.36 -7.45 -23.14
CA ASP A 215 -4.13 -6.77 -24.40
C ASP A 215 -2.73 -6.12 -24.43
N GLY A 216 -2.36 -5.45 -23.33
CA GLY A 216 -1.01 -4.90 -23.17
C GLY A 216 0.09 -5.97 -23.22
N VAL A 217 -0.14 -7.14 -22.63
CA VAL A 217 0.79 -8.29 -22.70
C VAL A 217 0.87 -8.82 -24.13
N ALA A 218 -0.27 -8.96 -24.82
CA ALA A 218 -0.32 -9.44 -26.21
C ALA A 218 0.52 -8.58 -27.16
N VAL A 219 0.42 -7.26 -27.06
CA VAL A 219 1.23 -6.32 -27.88
C VAL A 219 2.73 -6.62 -27.76
N PHE A 220 3.23 -6.86 -26.56
CA PHE A 220 4.66 -7.16 -26.35
C PHE A 220 5.02 -8.61 -26.63
N TYR A 221 4.06 -9.53 -26.51
CA TYR A 221 4.26 -10.93 -26.86
C TYR A 221 4.43 -11.11 -28.37
N GLU A 222 3.58 -10.46 -29.16
CA GLU A 222 3.57 -10.54 -30.61
C GLU A 222 4.72 -9.76 -31.26
N ASN A 223 5.18 -8.67 -30.62
CA ASN A 223 6.24 -7.82 -31.16
C ASN A 223 7.57 -7.98 -30.41
N ASN A 224 8.35 -8.97 -30.82
CA ASN A 224 9.67 -9.28 -30.24
C ASN A 224 10.67 -8.12 -30.34
N LEU A 225 10.64 -7.36 -31.45
CA LEU A 225 11.56 -6.23 -31.64
C LEU A 225 11.27 -5.11 -30.66
N LEU A 226 10.01 -4.70 -30.57
CA LEU A 226 9.56 -3.67 -29.64
C LEU A 226 9.88 -4.05 -28.19
N ARG A 227 9.56 -5.30 -27.81
CA ARG A 227 9.87 -5.82 -26.47
C ARG A 227 11.36 -5.78 -26.15
N SER A 228 12.21 -6.17 -27.09
CA SER A 228 13.67 -6.17 -26.93
C SER A 228 14.23 -4.77 -26.80
N GLN A 229 13.77 -3.83 -27.63
CA GLN A 229 14.19 -2.42 -27.58
C GLN A 229 13.79 -1.77 -26.25
N LEU A 230 12.53 -1.96 -25.82
CA LEU A 230 12.04 -1.43 -24.55
C LEU A 230 12.84 -1.98 -23.35
N ARG A 231 13.07 -3.31 -23.32
CA ARG A 231 13.87 -3.93 -22.26
C ARG A 231 15.30 -3.41 -22.22
N LYS A 232 15.89 -3.12 -23.37
CA LYS A 232 17.24 -2.51 -23.44
C LYS A 232 17.24 -1.09 -22.87
N SER A 233 16.25 -0.27 -23.23
CA SER A 233 16.12 1.10 -22.69
C SER A 233 15.84 1.12 -21.19
N LEU A 234 15.02 0.19 -20.70
CA LEU A 234 14.72 0.08 -19.26
C LEU A 234 15.93 -0.37 -18.41
N LYS A 235 16.88 -1.11 -18.98
CA LYS A 235 18.10 -1.53 -18.28
C LYS A 235 19.10 -0.40 -18.06
N SER A 236 18.95 0.71 -18.77
CA SER A 236 19.81 1.89 -18.64
C SER A 236 19.27 2.94 -17.67
N LEU A 237 18.12 2.69 -17.05
CA LEU A 237 17.55 3.47 -15.96
C LEU A 237 18.03 2.97 -14.61
#